data_38d6c3eff4cc8223c491ecac0648dbb8
#
_entry.id   38d6c3eff4cc8223c491ecac0648dbb8
#
_cell.length_a   1.000
_cell.length_b   1.000
_cell.length_c   1.000
_cell.angle_alpha   90.00
_cell.angle_beta   90.00
_cell.angle_gamma   90.00
#
_symmetry.space_group_name_H-M   'P 1'
#
loop_
_entity.id
_entity.type
_entity.pdbx_description
1 polymer ?
#
loop_
_entity_poly.entity_id
_entity_poly.type
_entity_poly.pdbx_seq_one_letter_code
_entity_poly.pdbx_strand_id
1 'polypeptide(L)'
;MVRVELHRLRDDGTLAGFVVRGHAGRGYRGTDIVCAGVSALTTATVLGLQARLGLEPEVEKDGDEGYLRCGLDPKAVPPELWARAQDLLETMALALRQIAEDYPKNVRVEEVAV
;
A
#
# COMPACT_ATOMS: atom_id res chain seq x y z
N MET A 1 8.59 13.68 1.95
CA MET A 1 7.77 12.81 2.82
C MET A 1 7.02 11.80 1.98
N VAL A 2 7.02 10.56 2.39
CA VAL A 2 6.18 9.52 1.80
C VAL A 2 4.78 9.59 2.41
N ARG A 3 3.77 9.65 1.56
CA ARG A 3 2.37 9.64 1.99
C ARG A 3 1.70 8.37 1.48
N VAL A 4 1.09 7.65 2.39
CA VAL A 4 0.35 6.42 2.09
C VAL A 4 -1.12 6.67 2.37
N GLU A 5 -1.96 6.38 1.39
CA GLU A 5 -3.41 6.36 1.55
C GLU A 5 -3.88 4.92 1.51
N LEU A 6 -4.61 4.52 2.54
CA LEU A 6 -5.26 3.21 2.58
C LEU A 6 -6.73 3.43 2.24
N HIS A 7 -7.22 2.79 1.18
CA HIS A 7 -8.58 2.97 0.71
C HIS A 7 -9.51 1.95 1.32
N ARG A 8 -10.33 2.37 2.28
CA ARG A 8 -11.32 1.52 2.93
C ARG A 8 -12.70 1.71 2.32
N LEU A 9 -13.37 0.59 2.02
CA LEU A 9 -14.74 0.64 1.56
C LEU A 9 -15.65 1.14 2.67
N ARG A 10 -16.55 2.07 2.34
CA ARG A 10 -17.51 2.62 3.30
C ARG A 10 -18.48 1.56 3.80
N ASP A 11 -18.82 0.58 2.96
CA ASP A 11 -19.85 -0.42 3.26
C ASP A 11 -19.40 -1.38 4.37
N ASP A 12 -18.18 -1.85 4.34
CA ASP A 12 -17.74 -2.91 5.26
C ASP A 12 -16.37 -2.67 5.92
N GLY A 13 -15.72 -1.55 5.59
CA GLY A 13 -14.43 -1.21 6.17
C GLY A 13 -13.24 -2.01 5.65
N THR A 14 -13.44 -2.87 4.64
CA THR A 14 -12.32 -3.62 4.06
C THR A 14 -11.47 -2.73 3.17
N LEU A 15 -10.22 -3.14 2.96
CA LEU A 15 -9.29 -2.40 2.11
C LEU A 15 -9.46 -2.82 0.64
N ALA A 16 -9.74 -1.83 -0.21
CA ALA A 16 -9.85 -2.03 -1.65
C ALA A 16 -8.57 -1.63 -2.39
N GLY A 17 -7.64 -0.98 -1.72
CA GLY A 17 -6.41 -0.57 -2.36
C GLY A 17 -5.62 0.45 -1.55
N PHE A 18 -4.60 0.97 -2.18
CA PHE A 18 -3.73 1.97 -1.55
C PHE A 18 -3.03 2.83 -2.60
N VAL A 19 -2.54 3.97 -2.15
CA VAL A 19 -1.71 4.87 -2.95
C VAL A 19 -0.51 5.27 -2.12
N VAL A 20 0.67 5.23 -2.73
CA VAL A 20 1.92 5.73 -2.14
C VAL A 20 2.43 6.87 -2.99
N ARG A 21 2.75 8.01 -2.36
CA ARG A 21 3.25 9.19 -3.05
C ARG A 21 4.48 9.74 -2.37
N GLY A 22 5.41 10.25 -3.17
CA GLY A 22 6.55 11.02 -2.72
C GLY A 22 7.74 10.18 -2.32
N HIS A 23 8.74 10.87 -1.82
CA HIS A 23 10.00 10.29 -1.37
C HIS A 23 10.25 10.68 0.07
N ALA A 24 10.85 9.78 0.85
CA ALA A 24 11.12 10.01 2.27
C ALA A 24 12.13 11.14 2.51
N GLY A 25 13.03 11.38 1.54
CA GLY A 25 13.99 12.45 1.56
C GLY A 25 14.90 12.36 0.35
N ARG A 26 15.33 13.53 -0.15
CA ARG A 26 16.18 13.58 -1.33
C ARG A 26 17.62 13.39 -0.95
N GLY A 27 18.24 12.31 -1.45
CA GLY A 27 19.68 12.10 -1.36
C GLY A 27 20.22 11.74 0.01
N TYR A 28 19.39 11.58 1.01
CA TYR A 28 19.83 11.17 2.35
C TYR A 28 19.68 9.67 2.53
N ARG A 29 20.78 8.99 2.86
CA ARG A 29 20.81 7.53 3.01
C ARG A 29 19.79 6.98 4.00
N GLY A 30 19.57 7.69 5.12
CA GLY A 30 18.59 7.26 6.12
C GLY A 30 17.17 7.27 5.61
N THR A 31 16.85 8.19 4.69
CA THR A 31 15.53 8.28 4.07
C THR A 31 15.38 7.30 2.92
N ASP A 32 16.49 6.94 2.25
CA ASP A 32 16.49 5.90 1.23
C ASP A 32 16.12 4.54 1.83
N ILE A 33 16.56 4.25 3.05
CA ILE A 33 16.19 3.02 3.76
C ILE A 33 14.68 2.99 4.01
N VAL A 34 14.10 4.12 4.41
CA VAL A 34 12.66 4.24 4.64
C VAL A 34 11.89 4.03 3.33
N CYS A 35 12.32 4.68 2.25
CA CYS A 35 11.72 4.49 0.92
C CYS A 35 11.80 3.03 0.49
N ALA A 36 12.96 2.39 0.69
CA ALA A 36 13.16 0.98 0.35
C ALA A 36 12.22 0.08 1.16
N GLY A 37 12.03 0.37 2.45
CA GLY A 37 11.11 -0.37 3.30
C GLY A 37 9.67 -0.26 2.82
N VAL A 38 9.21 0.95 2.54
CA VAL A 38 7.86 1.19 2.02
C VAL A 38 7.69 0.50 0.66
N SER A 39 8.66 0.61 -0.24
CA SER A 39 8.61 -0.03 -1.54
C SER A 39 8.58 -1.55 -1.44
N ALA A 40 9.37 -2.15 -0.54
CA ALA A 40 9.40 -3.59 -0.35
C ALA A 40 8.05 -4.11 0.13
N LEU A 41 7.43 -3.45 1.10
CA LEU A 41 6.12 -3.86 1.64
C LEU A 41 5.01 -3.72 0.59
N THR A 42 4.97 -2.61 -0.12
CA THR A 42 3.91 -2.38 -1.12
C THR A 42 4.08 -3.27 -2.33
N THR A 43 5.32 -3.45 -2.81
CA THR A 43 5.61 -4.36 -3.93
C THR A 43 5.29 -5.81 -3.56
N ALA A 44 5.67 -6.26 -2.36
CA ALA A 44 5.34 -7.60 -1.90
C ALA A 44 3.84 -7.83 -1.86
N THR A 45 3.07 -6.82 -1.43
CA THR A 45 1.61 -6.91 -1.39
C THR A 45 1.03 -7.03 -2.80
N VAL A 46 1.47 -6.20 -3.75
CA VAL A 46 1.03 -6.31 -5.15
C VAL A 46 1.34 -7.68 -5.72
N LEU A 47 2.57 -8.16 -5.53
CA LEU A 47 2.99 -9.47 -6.01
C LEU A 47 2.17 -10.60 -5.37
N GLY A 48 1.86 -10.49 -4.09
CA GLY A 48 1.02 -11.46 -3.38
C GLY A 48 -0.39 -11.50 -3.96
N LEU A 49 -1.00 -10.36 -4.21
CA LEU A 49 -2.32 -10.29 -4.84
C LEU A 49 -2.31 -10.95 -6.22
N GLN A 50 -1.28 -10.69 -7.02
CA GLN A 50 -1.16 -11.22 -8.37
C GLN A 50 -0.76 -12.69 -8.40
N ALA A 51 0.33 -13.05 -7.78
CA ALA A 51 0.94 -14.37 -7.91
C ALA A 51 0.37 -15.41 -6.96
N ARG A 52 0.02 -15.00 -5.74
CA ARG A 52 -0.52 -15.95 -4.74
C ARG A 52 -2.02 -16.11 -4.82
N LEU A 53 -2.73 -15.02 -5.12
CA LEU A 53 -4.19 -15.06 -5.18
C LEU A 53 -4.74 -15.08 -6.60
N GLY A 54 -3.89 -14.87 -7.60
CA GLY A 54 -4.31 -14.86 -9.01
C GLY A 54 -5.22 -13.69 -9.37
N LEU A 55 -5.15 -12.61 -8.61
CA LEU A 55 -5.95 -11.42 -8.86
C LEU A 55 -5.28 -10.49 -9.87
N GLU A 56 -6.04 -9.58 -10.43
CA GLU A 56 -5.54 -8.60 -11.40
C GLU A 56 -5.85 -7.19 -10.89
N PRO A 57 -5.11 -6.70 -9.89
CA PRO A 57 -5.33 -5.34 -9.40
C PRO A 57 -4.96 -4.33 -10.49
N GLU A 58 -5.62 -3.19 -10.48
CA GLU A 58 -5.19 -2.05 -11.27
C GLU A 58 -3.96 -1.46 -10.60
N VAL A 59 -2.85 -1.40 -11.32
CA VAL A 59 -1.59 -0.86 -10.81
C VAL A 59 -1.11 0.25 -11.71
N GLU A 60 -0.88 1.41 -11.11
CA GLU A 60 -0.21 2.54 -11.76
C GLU A 60 1.07 2.83 -11.00
N LYS A 61 2.15 3.02 -11.73
CA LYS A 61 3.46 3.24 -11.13
C LYS A 61 4.24 4.32 -11.89
N ASP A 62 4.80 5.26 -11.15
CA ASP A 62 5.75 6.24 -11.68
C ASP A 62 6.92 6.34 -10.69
N GLY A 63 8.03 5.67 -11.03
CA GLY A 63 9.21 5.63 -10.17
C GLY A 63 9.89 6.97 -9.99
N ASP A 64 9.85 7.83 -11.01
CA ASP A 64 10.47 9.15 -10.95
C ASP A 64 9.73 10.08 -9.97
N GLU A 65 8.40 9.99 -9.97
CA GLU A 65 7.56 10.77 -9.06
C GLU A 65 7.37 10.10 -7.70
N GLY A 66 7.87 8.87 -7.53
CA GLY A 66 7.64 8.12 -6.30
C GLY A 66 6.16 7.80 -6.10
N TYR A 67 5.51 7.30 -7.15
CA TYR A 67 4.07 7.04 -7.14
C TYR A 67 3.78 5.57 -7.41
N LEU A 68 2.90 5.01 -6.59
CA LEU A 68 2.36 3.67 -6.80
C LEU A 68 0.90 3.66 -6.35
N ARG A 69 0.02 3.20 -7.23
CA ARG A 69 -1.39 2.98 -6.91
C ARG A 69 -1.73 1.53 -7.19
N CYS A 70 -2.44 0.91 -6.27
CA CYS A 70 -2.95 -0.46 -6.42
C CYS A 70 -4.41 -0.47 -5.98
N GLY A 71 -5.30 -0.98 -6.82
CA GLY A 71 -6.73 -1.05 -6.53
C GLY A 71 -7.35 -2.35 -6.95
N LEU A 72 -8.25 -2.87 -6.11
CA LEU A 72 -9.07 -4.05 -6.40
C LEU A 72 -10.54 -3.62 -6.51
N ASP A 73 -11.24 -4.17 -7.52
CA ASP A 73 -12.69 -4.00 -7.64
C ASP A 73 -13.37 -5.08 -6.81
N PRO A 74 -14.11 -4.71 -5.74
CA PRO A 74 -14.76 -5.71 -4.89
C PRO A 74 -15.80 -6.55 -5.65
N LYS A 75 -16.35 -6.02 -6.75
CA LYS A 75 -17.31 -6.76 -7.56
C LYS A 75 -16.66 -7.81 -8.44
N ALA A 76 -15.37 -7.67 -8.73
CA ALA A 76 -14.63 -8.57 -9.60
C ALA A 76 -13.88 -9.66 -8.83
N VAL A 77 -13.87 -9.63 -7.50
CA VAL A 77 -13.12 -10.56 -6.65
C VAL A 77 -14.09 -11.44 -5.88
N PRO A 78 -13.98 -12.78 -5.99
CA PRO A 78 -14.81 -13.68 -5.19
C PRO A 78 -14.62 -13.47 -3.70
N PRO A 79 -15.67 -13.70 -2.87
CA PRO A 79 -15.61 -13.40 -1.42
C PRO A 79 -14.46 -14.09 -0.68
N GLU A 80 -14.16 -15.35 -1.00
CA GLU A 80 -13.05 -16.07 -0.35
C GLU A 80 -11.68 -15.50 -0.71
N LEU A 81 -11.52 -15.00 -1.93
CA LEU A 81 -10.29 -14.32 -2.34
C LEU A 81 -10.21 -12.91 -1.78
N TRP A 82 -11.36 -12.24 -1.66
CA TRP A 82 -11.41 -10.94 -1.01
C TRP A 82 -10.94 -11.02 0.45
N ALA A 83 -11.38 -12.05 1.19
CA ALA A 83 -10.95 -12.27 2.56
C ALA A 83 -9.43 -12.52 2.64
N ARG A 84 -8.89 -13.32 1.72
CA ARG A 84 -7.44 -13.57 1.68
C ARG A 84 -6.66 -12.31 1.29
N ALA A 85 -7.20 -11.52 0.38
CA ALA A 85 -6.58 -10.24 0.01
C ALA A 85 -6.51 -9.29 1.21
N GLN A 86 -7.53 -9.32 2.09
CA GLN A 86 -7.53 -8.51 3.30
C GLN A 86 -6.36 -8.87 4.23
N ASP A 87 -5.99 -10.15 4.34
CA ASP A 87 -4.84 -10.54 5.15
C ASP A 87 -3.55 -9.89 4.62
N LEU A 88 -3.36 -9.86 3.31
CA LEU A 88 -2.20 -9.22 2.70
C LEU A 88 -2.23 -7.69 2.88
N LEU A 89 -3.35 -7.07 2.56
CA LEU A 89 -3.50 -5.62 2.62
C LEU A 89 -3.42 -5.10 4.06
N GLU A 90 -4.07 -5.76 5.00
CA GLU A 90 -4.06 -5.33 6.40
C GLU A 90 -2.68 -5.58 7.04
N THR A 91 -1.98 -6.64 6.67
CA THR A 91 -0.60 -6.87 7.13
C THR A 91 0.32 -5.78 6.63
N MET A 92 0.20 -5.42 5.36
CA MET A 92 0.95 -4.29 4.79
C MET A 92 0.64 -3.00 5.56
N ALA A 93 -0.65 -2.74 5.83
CA ALA A 93 -1.07 -1.55 6.54
C ALA A 93 -0.47 -1.47 7.94
N LEU A 94 -0.47 -2.58 8.68
CA LEU A 94 0.16 -2.64 10.01
C LEU A 94 1.66 -2.32 9.94
N ALA A 95 2.36 -2.91 8.97
CA ALA A 95 3.79 -2.67 8.81
C ALA A 95 4.10 -1.22 8.41
N LEU A 96 3.29 -0.64 7.51
CA LEU A 96 3.47 0.77 7.11
C LEU A 96 3.19 1.72 8.27
N ARG A 97 2.20 1.42 9.12
CA ARG A 97 1.94 2.21 10.33
C ARG A 97 3.10 2.15 11.32
N GLN A 98 3.74 0.98 11.44
CA GLN A 98 4.91 0.84 12.29
C GLN A 98 6.07 1.70 11.77
N ILE A 99 6.30 1.69 10.46
CA ILE A 99 7.32 2.56 9.85
C ILE A 99 6.99 4.03 10.10
N ALA A 100 5.74 4.43 9.94
CA ALA A 100 5.32 5.81 10.17
C ALA A 100 5.49 6.23 11.64
N GLU A 101 5.27 5.33 12.57
CA GLU A 101 5.50 5.56 13.99
C GLU A 101 6.99 5.74 14.29
N ASP A 102 7.85 4.91 13.69
CA ASP A 102 9.29 4.97 13.89
C ASP A 102 9.95 6.15 13.16
N TYR A 103 9.37 6.56 12.04
CA TYR A 103 9.89 7.64 11.18
C TYR A 103 8.80 8.67 10.85
N PRO A 104 8.25 9.34 11.87
CA PRO A 104 7.08 10.22 11.67
C PRO A 104 7.34 11.44 10.80
N LYS A 105 8.63 11.83 10.66
CA LYS A 105 9.01 12.95 9.78
C LYS A 105 9.15 12.54 8.33
N ASN A 106 9.15 11.24 8.05
CA ASN A 106 9.45 10.70 6.72
C ASN A 106 8.26 9.99 6.08
N VAL A 107 7.34 9.43 6.89
CA VAL A 107 6.19 8.66 6.39
C VAL A 107 4.92 9.07 7.13
N ARG A 108 3.86 9.26 6.37
CA ARG A 108 2.50 9.47 6.92
C ARG A 108 1.54 8.47 6.29
N VAL A 109 0.76 7.82 7.12
CA VAL A 109 -0.29 6.88 6.67
C VAL A 109 -1.65 7.44 7.04
N GLU A 110 -2.54 7.53 6.06
CA GLU A 110 -3.90 8.02 6.22
C GLU A 110 -4.89 7.00 5.67
N GLU A 111 -6.07 6.93 6.27
CA GLU A 111 -7.18 6.16 5.72
C GLU A 111 -8.12 7.07 4.97
N VAL A 112 -8.56 6.59 3.80
CA VAL A 112 -9.50 7.30 2.94
C VAL A 112 -10.69 6.40 2.70
N ALA A 113 -11.89 6.89 3.03
CA ALA A 113 -13.12 6.15 2.76
C ALA A 113 -13.48 6.27 1.27
N VAL A 114 -13.76 5.18 0.65
CA VAL A 114 -14.11 5.13 -0.78
C VAL A 114 -15.42 4.39 -1.06
#